data_293a478017926c20da0b69d6f8563b64
#
_entry.id   293a478017926c20da0b69d6f8563b64
#
_cell.length_a   1.000
_cell.length_b   1.000
_cell.length_c   1.000
_cell.angle_alpha   90.00
_cell.angle_beta   90.00
_cell.angle_gamma   90.00
#
_symmetry.space_group_name_H-M   'P 1'
#
loop_
_entity.id
_entity.type
_entity.pdbx_description
1 polymer ?
#
loop_
_entity_poly.entity_id
_entity_poly.type
_entity_poly.pdbx_seq_one_letter_code
_entity_poly.pdbx_strand_id
1 'polypeptide(L)'
;MRKTTKSANLHAINDLRYEDTYIEKIDETQVLVKVKSCGICGSDIARVYTKGTYNFPTVIGHEFSGVVEYDPLGEFTDKKVVVFPLLPCFKCESCKEGSYATCENYDYYGSRRNGGMTEYLVVNRWNLLILPDALEFDEGAMCEPVSVARHAILKLDIQKGDNIFISGAGPIGIVAAQWAKMFGAENVYFSDIDERKIEFAQMLGFKKYEKGILIDCALEGTGYSDALSSCLEYVKPHGKIVFMGNPAEEMRLSQNTYWHILRKELKISGTWNSSYNDFENDWKESLKAMAEKKINVKPLVTKRFPLSQCNDAFEMMKNKTEFYNKVILYMNEEE
;
A
#
# COMPACT_ATOMS: atom_id res chain seq x y z
N MET A 1 -27.95 10.35 -14.04
CA MET A 1 -26.87 9.58 -13.41
C MET A 1 -26.64 8.28 -14.15
N ARG A 2 -25.42 7.86 -14.47
CA ARG A 2 -25.12 6.58 -15.10
C ARG A 2 -25.61 5.44 -14.22
N LYS A 3 -26.05 4.33 -14.82
CA LYS A 3 -26.50 3.15 -14.07
C LYS A 3 -25.42 2.08 -13.97
N THR A 4 -24.47 2.07 -14.90
CA THR A 4 -23.39 1.08 -15.00
C THR A 4 -22.04 1.77 -15.22
N THR A 5 -20.98 1.04 -14.92
CA THR A 5 -19.59 1.45 -15.04
C THR A 5 -18.74 0.26 -15.48
N LYS A 6 -17.69 0.48 -16.26
CA LYS A 6 -16.70 -0.57 -16.57
C LYS A 6 -15.82 -0.83 -15.36
N SER A 7 -15.58 -2.10 -15.07
CA SER A 7 -14.85 -2.52 -13.85
C SER A 7 -14.06 -3.81 -14.08
N ALA A 8 -12.99 -3.98 -13.33
CA ALA A 8 -12.32 -5.26 -13.16
C ALA A 8 -12.96 -6.01 -11.97
N ASN A 9 -13.87 -6.91 -12.26
CA ASN A 9 -14.75 -7.60 -11.32
C ASN A 9 -14.31 -9.05 -11.11
N LEU A 10 -13.97 -9.42 -9.89
CA LEU A 10 -13.52 -10.77 -9.54
C LEU A 10 -14.72 -11.63 -9.15
N HIS A 11 -15.03 -12.62 -9.99
CA HIS A 11 -16.17 -13.56 -9.81
C HIS A 11 -15.79 -14.80 -9.01
N ALA A 12 -14.55 -15.23 -9.12
CA ALA A 12 -13.98 -16.35 -8.38
C ALA A 12 -12.44 -16.28 -8.50
N ILE A 13 -11.73 -17.12 -7.77
CA ILE A 13 -10.27 -17.29 -7.95
C ILE A 13 -10.00 -17.66 -9.42
N ASN A 14 -9.09 -16.95 -10.06
CA ASN A 14 -8.73 -17.01 -11.48
C ASN A 14 -9.84 -16.57 -12.46
N ASP A 15 -10.88 -15.87 -12.00
CA ASP A 15 -11.97 -15.36 -12.85
C ASP A 15 -12.16 -13.85 -12.66
N LEU A 16 -11.17 -13.07 -13.13
CA LEU A 16 -11.22 -11.62 -13.19
C LEU A 16 -11.78 -11.18 -14.54
N ARG A 17 -12.86 -10.38 -14.55
CA ARG A 17 -13.55 -9.95 -15.77
C ARG A 17 -13.57 -8.43 -15.89
N TYR A 18 -13.28 -7.93 -17.08
CA TYR A 18 -13.56 -6.54 -17.46
C TYR A 18 -14.98 -6.48 -18.02
N GLU A 19 -15.90 -5.90 -17.26
CA GLU A 19 -17.34 -5.93 -17.59
C GLU A 19 -18.08 -4.69 -17.07
N ASP A 20 -19.36 -4.57 -17.42
CA ASP A 20 -20.26 -3.57 -16.84
C ASP A 20 -20.75 -4.02 -15.46
N THR A 21 -20.59 -3.17 -14.45
CA THR A 21 -21.14 -3.35 -13.11
C THR A 21 -22.13 -2.23 -12.78
N TYR A 22 -23.04 -2.47 -11.85
CA TYR A 22 -24.00 -1.44 -11.44
C TYR A 22 -23.36 -0.44 -10.48
N ILE A 23 -23.66 0.85 -10.71
CA ILE A 23 -23.31 1.91 -9.76
C ILE A 23 -24.39 1.91 -8.65
N GLU A 24 -23.95 1.84 -7.39
CA GLU A 24 -24.80 1.88 -6.21
C GLU A 24 -25.57 3.20 -6.11
N LYS A 25 -26.71 3.21 -5.43
CA LYS A 25 -27.42 4.44 -5.11
C LYS A 25 -26.63 5.23 -4.08
N ILE A 26 -26.59 6.53 -4.27
CA ILE A 26 -25.84 7.46 -3.42
C ILE A 26 -26.81 8.12 -2.44
N ASP A 27 -26.43 8.17 -1.16
CA ASP A 27 -27.07 8.98 -0.13
C ASP A 27 -26.20 10.21 0.25
N GLU A 28 -26.64 11.01 1.20
CA GLU A 28 -25.94 12.24 1.62
C GLU A 28 -24.60 11.98 2.30
N THR A 29 -24.33 10.76 2.75
CA THR A 29 -23.06 10.35 3.37
C THR A 29 -22.02 9.91 2.35
N GLN A 30 -22.37 9.87 1.07
CA GLN A 30 -21.59 9.30 -0.01
C GLN A 30 -21.42 10.29 -1.17
N VAL A 31 -20.43 10.02 -2.00
CA VAL A 31 -20.16 10.71 -3.27
C VAL A 31 -19.88 9.70 -4.38
N LEU A 32 -20.03 10.15 -5.64
CA LEU A 32 -19.57 9.40 -6.81
C LEU A 32 -18.18 9.92 -7.21
N VAL A 33 -17.19 9.06 -7.17
CA VAL A 33 -15.85 9.36 -7.67
C VAL A 33 -15.69 8.78 -9.07
N LYS A 34 -15.32 9.62 -10.03
CA LYS A 34 -14.77 9.21 -11.32
C LYS A 34 -13.30 8.88 -11.09
N VAL A 35 -13.00 7.59 -11.00
CA VAL A 35 -11.63 7.11 -10.78
C VAL A 35 -10.77 7.44 -12.00
N LYS A 36 -9.53 7.86 -11.79
CA LYS A 36 -8.57 8.20 -12.85
C LYS A 36 -7.39 7.22 -12.86
N SER A 37 -6.92 6.81 -11.68
CA SER A 37 -5.80 5.90 -11.52
C SER A 37 -6.05 4.97 -10.35
N CYS A 38 -5.69 3.69 -10.54
CA CYS A 38 -5.71 2.67 -9.49
C CYS A 38 -4.45 1.82 -9.53
N GLY A 39 -3.72 1.76 -8.42
CA GLY A 39 -2.55 0.90 -8.26
C GLY A 39 -2.94 -0.56 -8.09
N ILE A 40 -2.12 -1.46 -8.64
CA ILE A 40 -2.22 -2.90 -8.34
C ILE A 40 -1.27 -3.21 -7.18
N CYS A 41 -1.83 -3.71 -6.08
CA CYS A 41 -1.10 -4.18 -4.92
C CYS A 41 -0.72 -5.66 -5.06
N GLY A 42 0.36 -6.10 -4.40
CA GLY A 42 0.68 -7.52 -4.29
C GLY A 42 -0.45 -8.35 -3.66
N SER A 43 -1.24 -7.74 -2.76
CA SER A 43 -2.42 -8.39 -2.18
C SER A 43 -3.54 -8.65 -3.20
N ASP A 44 -3.65 -7.81 -4.25
CA ASP A 44 -4.64 -8.03 -5.32
C ASP A 44 -4.26 -9.23 -6.19
N ILE A 45 -2.96 -9.44 -6.42
CA ILE A 45 -2.45 -10.65 -7.10
C ILE A 45 -2.87 -11.90 -6.31
N ALA A 46 -2.69 -11.88 -4.98
CA ALA A 46 -3.12 -12.98 -4.13
C ALA A 46 -4.64 -13.19 -4.16
N ARG A 47 -5.43 -12.10 -4.21
CA ARG A 47 -6.90 -12.19 -4.33
C ARG A 47 -7.32 -12.84 -5.64
N VAL A 48 -6.74 -12.43 -6.76
CA VAL A 48 -7.11 -12.96 -8.07
C VAL A 48 -6.72 -14.44 -8.18
N TYR A 49 -5.54 -14.84 -7.71
CA TYR A 49 -4.99 -16.15 -8.07
C TYR A 49 -5.02 -17.21 -6.96
N THR A 50 -5.17 -16.85 -5.69
CA THR A 50 -5.01 -17.83 -4.60
C THR A 50 -6.00 -17.68 -3.44
N LYS A 51 -6.29 -16.45 -2.99
CA LYS A 51 -7.04 -16.22 -1.73
C LYS A 51 -8.50 -15.83 -1.96
N GLY A 52 -8.83 -15.19 -3.09
CA GLY A 52 -10.14 -14.59 -3.32
C GLY A 52 -10.37 -13.30 -2.53
N THR A 53 -11.57 -12.77 -2.68
CA THR A 53 -12.14 -11.69 -1.87
C THR A 53 -13.12 -12.26 -0.84
N TYR A 54 -13.58 -11.44 0.11
CA TYR A 54 -14.53 -11.88 1.14
C TYR A 54 -15.94 -12.16 0.56
N ASN A 55 -16.27 -11.55 -0.56
CA ASN A 55 -17.52 -11.71 -1.30
C ASN A 55 -17.23 -11.84 -2.79
N PHE A 56 -18.06 -12.54 -3.52
CA PHE A 56 -18.02 -12.61 -4.98
C PHE A 56 -19.41 -12.28 -5.57
N PRO A 57 -19.48 -11.54 -6.67
CA PRO A 57 -18.37 -10.83 -7.31
C PRO A 57 -17.96 -9.58 -6.52
N THR A 58 -16.70 -9.15 -6.66
CA THR A 58 -16.18 -7.92 -6.06
C THR A 58 -15.27 -7.20 -7.04
N VAL A 59 -15.49 -5.91 -7.26
CA VAL A 59 -14.54 -5.04 -7.95
C VAL A 59 -13.34 -4.83 -7.04
N ILE A 60 -12.14 -5.20 -7.49
CA ILE A 60 -10.92 -5.13 -6.70
C ILE A 60 -10.24 -3.75 -6.77
N GLY A 61 -9.11 -3.57 -6.07
CA GLY A 61 -8.32 -2.33 -6.04
C GLY A 61 -8.64 -1.39 -4.88
N HIS A 62 -7.60 -0.98 -4.16
CA HIS A 62 -7.71 -0.17 -2.95
C HIS A 62 -6.74 1.01 -2.90
N GLU A 63 -5.93 1.19 -3.93
CA GLU A 63 -4.97 2.27 -4.11
C GLU A 63 -5.41 3.17 -5.24
N PHE A 64 -6.32 4.13 -5.01
CA PHE A 64 -6.91 4.87 -6.12
C PHE A 64 -7.14 6.35 -5.85
N SER A 65 -7.20 7.11 -6.94
CA SER A 65 -7.47 8.55 -6.97
C SER A 65 -8.40 8.90 -8.12
N GLY A 66 -9.05 10.03 -8.03
CA GLY A 66 -9.99 10.47 -9.06
C GLY A 66 -10.54 11.86 -8.80
N VAL A 67 -11.67 12.17 -9.45
CA VAL A 67 -12.42 13.41 -9.30
C VAL A 67 -13.82 13.08 -8.78
N VAL A 68 -14.33 13.86 -7.86
CA VAL A 68 -15.72 13.72 -7.42
C VAL A 68 -16.65 14.22 -8.50
N GLU A 69 -17.33 13.28 -9.17
CA GLU A 69 -18.28 13.55 -10.27
C GLU A 69 -19.64 14.06 -9.74
N TYR A 70 -20.09 13.52 -8.61
CA TYR A 70 -21.34 13.93 -7.99
C TYR A 70 -21.26 13.85 -6.47
N ASP A 71 -21.74 14.90 -5.85
CA ASP A 71 -21.86 15.03 -4.40
C ASP A 71 -23.24 15.62 -4.07
N PRO A 72 -24.14 14.91 -3.35
CA PRO A 72 -25.45 15.42 -2.97
C PRO A 72 -25.41 16.75 -2.22
N LEU A 73 -24.34 17.02 -1.45
CA LEU A 73 -24.17 18.26 -0.67
C LEU A 73 -23.35 19.34 -1.41
N GLY A 74 -22.76 19.00 -2.57
CA GLY A 74 -21.98 19.93 -3.40
C GLY A 74 -20.61 20.33 -2.86
N GLU A 75 -20.18 19.84 -1.70
CA GLU A 75 -18.92 20.26 -1.06
C GLU A 75 -17.66 19.76 -1.77
N PHE A 76 -17.72 18.56 -2.32
CA PHE A 76 -16.60 17.89 -2.97
C PHE A 76 -16.70 17.85 -4.50
N THR A 77 -17.81 18.30 -5.11
CA THR A 77 -17.97 18.27 -6.57
C THR A 77 -16.74 18.88 -7.27
N ASP A 78 -16.25 18.23 -8.32
CA ASP A 78 -15.07 18.59 -9.12
C ASP A 78 -13.73 18.57 -8.37
N LYS A 79 -13.70 18.16 -7.09
CA LYS A 79 -12.44 18.06 -6.35
C LYS A 79 -11.67 16.80 -6.74
N LYS A 80 -10.34 16.96 -6.93
CA LYS A 80 -9.42 15.83 -7.01
C LYS A 80 -9.29 15.19 -5.63
N VAL A 81 -9.39 13.88 -5.56
CA VAL A 81 -9.40 13.14 -4.29
C VAL A 81 -8.57 11.87 -4.36
N VAL A 82 -8.10 11.46 -3.19
CA VAL A 82 -7.66 10.09 -2.87
C VAL A 82 -8.61 9.50 -1.86
N VAL A 83 -8.72 8.18 -1.80
CA VAL A 83 -9.69 7.50 -0.95
C VAL A 83 -8.99 6.57 0.04
N PHE A 84 -9.15 6.84 1.34
CA PHE A 84 -8.74 5.92 2.38
C PHE A 84 -9.59 4.65 2.31
N PRO A 85 -9.01 3.46 2.09
CA PRO A 85 -9.82 2.29 1.72
C PRO A 85 -10.50 1.61 2.89
N LEU A 86 -10.09 1.82 4.13
CA LEU A 86 -10.65 1.19 5.31
C LEU A 86 -11.87 1.97 5.84
N LEU A 87 -12.93 1.23 6.18
CA LEU A 87 -14.14 1.76 6.80
C LEU A 87 -14.27 1.13 8.20
N PRO A 88 -13.93 1.86 9.27
CA PRO A 88 -14.02 1.32 10.63
C PRO A 88 -15.48 1.21 11.07
N CYS A 89 -15.75 0.35 12.04
CA CYS A 89 -17.10 0.21 12.59
C CYS A 89 -17.51 1.34 13.54
N PHE A 90 -16.59 2.21 13.97
CA PHE A 90 -16.75 3.32 14.93
C PHE A 90 -17.32 2.94 16.31
N LYS A 91 -17.39 1.63 16.66
CA LYS A 91 -18.06 1.17 17.90
C LYS A 91 -17.15 0.32 18.79
N CYS A 92 -16.22 -0.48 18.22
CA CYS A 92 -15.33 -1.34 19.00
C CYS A 92 -14.29 -0.50 19.77
N GLU A 93 -13.58 -1.13 20.69
CA GLU A 93 -12.62 -0.44 21.57
C GLU A 93 -11.51 0.25 20.76
N SER A 94 -10.91 -0.47 19.78
CA SER A 94 -9.92 0.11 18.87
C SER A 94 -10.43 1.37 18.16
N CYS A 95 -11.70 1.40 17.73
CA CYS A 95 -12.28 2.58 17.11
C CYS A 95 -12.44 3.76 18.05
N LYS A 96 -12.82 3.52 19.32
CA LYS A 96 -12.93 4.56 20.34
C LYS A 96 -11.59 5.22 20.65
N GLU A 97 -10.51 4.44 20.55
CA GLU A 97 -9.12 4.90 20.70
C GLU A 97 -8.55 5.56 19.43
N GLY A 98 -9.32 5.59 18.32
CA GLY A 98 -8.84 6.09 17.03
C GLY A 98 -7.93 5.11 16.26
N SER A 99 -7.75 3.88 16.76
CA SER A 99 -6.91 2.84 16.15
C SER A 99 -7.70 2.06 15.09
N TYR A 100 -8.11 2.74 14.02
CA TYR A 100 -9.00 2.17 13.00
C TYR A 100 -8.41 0.98 12.24
N ALA A 101 -7.09 0.92 12.08
CA ALA A 101 -6.40 -0.19 11.43
C ALA A 101 -6.63 -1.54 12.14
N THR A 102 -6.86 -1.51 13.47
CA THR A 102 -7.11 -2.70 14.31
C THR A 102 -8.60 -2.87 14.65
N CYS A 103 -9.51 -2.21 13.92
CA CYS A 103 -10.95 -2.37 14.10
C CYS A 103 -11.35 -3.84 13.86
N GLU A 104 -12.10 -4.41 14.80
CA GLU A 104 -12.54 -5.82 14.75
C GLU A 104 -13.49 -6.11 13.57
N ASN A 105 -14.27 -5.09 13.14
CA ASN A 105 -15.33 -5.23 12.14
C ASN A 105 -15.19 -4.17 11.05
N TYR A 106 -13.97 -3.92 10.57
CA TYR A 106 -13.79 -2.97 9.46
C TYR A 106 -14.28 -3.54 8.14
N ASP A 107 -14.76 -2.65 7.28
CA ASP A 107 -14.97 -2.92 5.87
C ASP A 107 -13.81 -2.32 5.06
N TYR A 108 -13.63 -2.74 3.80
CA TYR A 108 -12.46 -2.34 3.02
C TYR A 108 -12.75 -2.34 1.53
N TYR A 109 -12.55 -1.19 0.87
CA TYR A 109 -12.69 -1.10 -0.57
C TYR A 109 -11.70 -2.04 -1.29
N GLY A 110 -12.20 -2.74 -2.32
CA GLY A 110 -11.40 -3.65 -3.14
C GLY A 110 -11.18 -5.05 -2.56
N SER A 111 -11.78 -5.37 -1.41
CA SER A 111 -11.69 -6.72 -0.86
C SER A 111 -12.94 -7.20 -0.13
N ARG A 112 -13.59 -6.34 0.66
CA ARG A 112 -14.84 -6.63 1.38
C ARG A 112 -16.04 -5.98 0.70
N ARG A 113 -15.80 -4.93 -0.04
CA ARG A 113 -16.73 -4.22 -0.92
C ARG A 113 -16.01 -3.79 -2.19
N ASN A 114 -16.78 -3.29 -3.18
CA ASN A 114 -16.25 -2.82 -4.44
C ASN A 114 -15.18 -1.75 -4.25
N GLY A 115 -14.11 -1.83 -5.04
CA GLY A 115 -12.93 -0.97 -4.99
C GLY A 115 -12.69 -0.18 -6.26
N GLY A 116 -11.47 0.35 -6.37
CA GLY A 116 -11.10 1.39 -7.33
C GLY A 116 -10.75 0.93 -8.75
N MET A 117 -10.73 -0.37 -9.07
CA MET A 117 -10.51 -0.83 -10.45
C MET A 117 -11.82 -0.74 -11.25
N THR A 118 -12.35 0.47 -11.34
CA THR A 118 -13.59 0.83 -12.02
C THR A 118 -13.53 2.29 -12.46
N GLU A 119 -14.33 2.67 -13.48
CA GLU A 119 -14.40 4.07 -13.91
C GLU A 119 -15.13 4.96 -12.90
N TYR A 120 -16.13 4.41 -12.21
CA TYR A 120 -16.92 5.14 -11.22
C TYR A 120 -17.16 4.28 -9.97
N LEU A 121 -16.94 4.88 -8.80
CA LEU A 121 -17.15 4.22 -7.51
C LEU A 121 -17.91 5.15 -6.56
N VAL A 122 -18.90 4.59 -5.86
CA VAL A 122 -19.54 5.25 -4.73
C VAL A 122 -18.69 5.04 -3.49
N VAL A 123 -18.27 6.15 -2.85
CA VAL A 123 -17.43 6.12 -1.64
C VAL A 123 -18.02 6.98 -0.54
N ASN A 124 -17.74 6.64 0.71
CA ASN A 124 -18.17 7.46 1.84
C ASN A 124 -17.36 8.76 1.90
N ARG A 125 -18.01 9.87 2.17
CA ARG A 125 -17.39 11.21 2.32
C ARG A 125 -16.26 11.21 3.33
N TRP A 126 -16.41 10.46 4.44
CA TRP A 126 -15.42 10.33 5.49
C TRP A 126 -14.07 9.78 4.99
N ASN A 127 -14.08 8.95 3.94
CA ASN A 127 -12.91 8.34 3.36
C ASN A 127 -12.12 9.24 2.39
N LEU A 128 -12.61 10.47 2.11
CA LEU A 128 -12.01 11.37 1.12
C LEU A 128 -10.90 12.23 1.72
N LEU A 129 -9.80 12.35 0.98
CA LEU A 129 -8.83 13.43 1.17
C LEU A 129 -8.64 14.16 -0.15
N ILE A 130 -8.52 15.49 -0.06
CA ILE A 130 -8.22 16.31 -1.24
C ILE A 130 -6.80 15.99 -1.73
N LEU A 131 -6.69 15.64 -3.01
CA LEU A 131 -5.41 15.51 -3.67
C LEU A 131 -4.86 16.90 -3.97
N PRO A 132 -3.67 17.27 -3.46
CA PRO A 132 -3.03 18.54 -3.78
C PRO A 132 -2.85 18.75 -5.28
N ASP A 133 -3.03 19.98 -5.79
CA ASP A 133 -2.93 20.30 -7.22
C ASP A 133 -1.55 20.00 -7.80
N ALA A 134 -0.51 20.02 -6.98
CA ALA A 134 0.85 19.66 -7.36
C ALA A 134 1.06 18.18 -7.70
N LEU A 135 0.07 17.34 -7.40
CA LEU A 135 0.14 15.89 -7.61
C LEU A 135 -0.79 15.44 -8.75
N GLU A 136 -0.28 14.51 -9.55
CA GLU A 136 -1.04 13.80 -10.56
C GLU A 136 -1.83 12.64 -9.97
N PHE A 137 -2.81 12.12 -10.71
CA PHE A 137 -3.64 11.00 -10.21
C PHE A 137 -2.84 9.72 -9.93
N ASP A 138 -1.80 9.41 -10.71
CA ASP A 138 -0.93 8.26 -10.44
C ASP A 138 -0.20 8.42 -9.10
N GLU A 139 0.25 9.63 -8.78
CA GLU A 139 0.83 9.94 -7.46
C GLU A 139 -0.24 9.84 -6.36
N GLY A 140 -1.46 10.28 -6.64
CA GLY A 140 -2.60 10.12 -5.75
C GLY A 140 -2.91 8.65 -5.44
N ALA A 141 -2.88 7.77 -6.45
CA ALA A 141 -3.05 6.34 -6.27
C ALA A 141 -1.94 5.71 -5.41
N MET A 142 -0.74 6.32 -5.38
CA MET A 142 0.35 5.90 -4.50
C MET A 142 0.19 6.35 -3.04
N CYS A 143 -0.81 7.16 -2.70
CA CYS A 143 -0.99 7.65 -1.33
C CYS A 143 -1.18 6.51 -0.33
N GLU A 144 -1.89 5.45 -0.69
CA GLU A 144 -2.09 4.27 0.17
C GLU A 144 -0.76 3.61 0.54
N PRO A 145 0.04 3.09 -0.41
CA PRO A 145 1.30 2.45 -0.05
C PRO A 145 2.32 3.41 0.61
N VAL A 146 2.27 4.71 0.29
CA VAL A 146 3.10 5.73 0.97
C VAL A 146 2.73 5.86 2.44
N SER A 147 1.43 5.82 2.75
CA SER A 147 0.91 5.91 4.11
C SER A 147 1.19 4.65 4.93
N VAL A 148 1.04 3.47 4.33
CA VAL A 148 1.40 2.19 4.95
C VAL A 148 2.90 2.13 5.28
N ALA A 149 3.75 2.56 4.35
CA ALA A 149 5.19 2.62 4.58
C ALA A 149 5.56 3.60 5.70
N ARG A 150 4.95 4.81 5.74
CA ARG A 150 5.14 5.77 6.82
C ARG A 150 4.80 5.18 8.17
N HIS A 151 3.62 4.57 8.27
CA HIS A 151 3.12 3.95 9.50
C HIS A 151 4.08 2.88 10.05
N ALA A 152 4.64 2.05 9.15
CA ALA A 152 5.61 1.04 9.53
C ALA A 152 6.93 1.66 10.01
N ILE A 153 7.45 2.66 9.30
CA ILE A 153 8.74 3.29 9.61
C ILE A 153 8.67 4.10 10.92
N LEU A 154 7.56 4.74 11.22
CA LEU A 154 7.39 5.44 12.51
C LEU A 154 7.59 4.52 13.71
N LYS A 155 7.18 3.25 13.62
CA LYS A 155 7.35 2.26 14.70
C LYS A 155 8.82 1.87 14.94
N LEU A 156 9.72 2.15 14.00
CA LEU A 156 11.15 1.94 14.18
C LEU A 156 11.80 3.02 15.07
N ASP A 157 11.12 4.17 15.25
CA ASP A 157 11.66 5.30 16.05
C ASP A 157 13.14 5.55 15.70
N ILE A 158 13.37 5.84 14.41
CA ILE A 158 14.70 6.01 13.81
C ILE A 158 15.41 7.20 14.45
N GLN A 159 16.67 7.00 14.81
CA GLN A 159 17.54 8.06 15.31
C GLN A 159 18.46 8.57 14.20
N LYS A 160 18.90 9.83 14.33
CA LYS A 160 19.84 10.41 13.37
C LYS A 160 21.14 9.59 13.33
N GLY A 161 21.49 9.14 12.13
CA GLY A 161 22.70 8.34 11.90
C GLY A 161 22.46 6.83 11.86
N ASP A 162 21.22 6.35 12.10
CA ASP A 162 20.91 4.93 12.05
C ASP A 162 21.11 4.33 10.65
N ASN A 163 21.59 3.10 10.62
CA ASN A 163 21.59 2.23 9.46
C ASN A 163 20.33 1.36 9.46
N ILE A 164 19.56 1.44 8.39
CA ILE A 164 18.30 0.72 8.27
C ILE A 164 18.44 -0.41 7.26
N PHE A 165 17.94 -1.60 7.60
CA PHE A 165 17.80 -2.71 6.67
C PHE A 165 16.32 -2.92 6.30
N ILE A 166 16.05 -3.01 5.01
CA ILE A 166 14.72 -3.31 4.48
C ILE A 166 14.79 -4.60 3.66
N SER A 167 14.04 -5.61 4.11
CA SER A 167 13.85 -6.82 3.33
C SER A 167 12.67 -6.64 2.38
N GLY A 168 12.96 -6.68 1.08
CA GLY A 168 12.03 -6.41 -0.02
C GLY A 168 12.19 -5.02 -0.63
N ALA A 169 12.68 -4.95 -1.87
CA ALA A 169 12.87 -3.72 -2.65
C ALA A 169 11.70 -3.44 -3.61
N GLY A 170 10.49 -3.83 -3.20
CA GLY A 170 9.24 -3.48 -3.89
C GLY A 170 8.80 -2.02 -3.62
N PRO A 171 7.61 -1.61 -4.14
CA PRO A 171 7.13 -0.23 -4.02
C PRO A 171 7.11 0.27 -2.57
N ILE A 172 6.55 -0.52 -1.65
CA ILE A 172 6.48 -0.15 -0.23
C ILE A 172 7.88 -0.04 0.39
N GLY A 173 8.78 -0.99 0.08
CA GLY A 173 10.16 -0.94 0.60
C GLY A 173 10.90 0.31 0.15
N ILE A 174 10.80 0.70 -1.12
CA ILE A 174 11.43 1.93 -1.64
C ILE A 174 10.84 3.19 -0.99
N VAL A 175 9.53 3.25 -0.81
CA VAL A 175 8.90 4.38 -0.10
C VAL A 175 9.29 4.39 1.37
N ALA A 176 9.34 3.23 2.02
CA ALA A 176 9.82 3.10 3.39
C ALA A 176 11.26 3.62 3.54
N ALA A 177 12.13 3.35 2.57
CA ALA A 177 13.49 3.87 2.54
C ALA A 177 13.53 5.41 2.44
N GLN A 178 12.67 6.01 1.62
CA GLN A 178 12.55 7.47 1.55
C GLN A 178 12.09 8.06 2.89
N TRP A 179 11.08 7.46 3.54
CA TRP A 179 10.65 7.87 4.88
C TRP A 179 11.76 7.70 5.91
N ALA A 180 12.50 6.58 5.89
CA ALA A 180 13.64 6.35 6.78
C ALA A 180 14.70 7.45 6.65
N LYS A 181 15.04 7.84 5.41
CA LYS A 181 15.96 8.95 5.14
C LYS A 181 15.41 10.28 5.69
N MET A 182 14.13 10.55 5.51
CA MET A 182 13.48 11.75 6.00
C MET A 182 13.47 11.82 7.54
N PHE A 183 13.39 10.66 8.22
CA PHE A 183 13.42 10.57 9.68
C PHE A 183 14.84 10.47 10.26
N GLY A 184 15.90 10.57 9.43
CA GLY A 184 17.27 10.72 9.89
C GLY A 184 18.20 9.52 9.70
N ALA A 185 17.74 8.46 9.02
CA ALA A 185 18.61 7.34 8.69
C ALA A 185 19.84 7.78 7.87
N GLU A 186 21.04 7.36 8.29
CA GLU A 186 22.28 7.61 7.57
C GLU A 186 22.35 6.78 6.30
N ASN A 187 22.05 5.48 6.40
CA ASN A 187 22.03 4.59 5.25
C ASN A 187 20.79 3.70 5.28
N VAL A 188 20.31 3.34 4.09
CA VAL A 188 19.27 2.32 3.92
C VAL A 188 19.79 1.24 2.99
N TYR A 189 19.74 0.01 3.48
CA TYR A 189 20.22 -1.18 2.82
C TYR A 189 19.05 -2.11 2.47
N PHE A 190 19.13 -2.70 1.30
CA PHE A 190 18.11 -3.63 0.81
C PHE A 190 18.64 -5.05 0.61
N SER A 191 17.75 -6.03 0.79
CA SER A 191 17.85 -7.34 0.15
C SER A 191 16.54 -7.66 -0.57
N ASP A 192 16.63 -8.32 -1.70
CA ASP A 192 15.51 -8.87 -2.46
C ASP A 192 16.01 -10.11 -3.23
N ILE A 193 15.12 -11.04 -3.52
CA ILE A 193 15.43 -12.23 -4.34
C ILE A 193 15.54 -11.88 -5.83
N ASP A 194 14.95 -10.76 -6.26
CA ASP A 194 15.02 -10.24 -7.62
C ASP A 194 16.10 -9.13 -7.68
N GLU A 195 17.26 -9.49 -8.23
CA GLU A 195 18.39 -8.58 -8.36
C GLU A 195 18.04 -7.29 -9.13
N ARG A 196 17.12 -7.36 -10.10
CA ARG A 196 16.64 -6.17 -10.85
C ARG A 196 16.01 -5.13 -9.91
N LYS A 197 15.36 -5.56 -8.83
CA LYS A 197 14.80 -4.66 -7.81
C LYS A 197 15.89 -4.02 -6.95
N ILE A 198 16.95 -4.76 -6.66
CA ILE A 198 18.14 -4.21 -5.97
C ILE A 198 18.82 -3.17 -6.84
N GLU A 199 19.05 -3.46 -8.13
CA GLU A 199 19.60 -2.50 -9.09
C GLU A 199 18.74 -1.23 -9.18
N PHE A 200 17.41 -1.41 -9.21
CA PHE A 200 16.47 -0.28 -9.21
C PHE A 200 16.58 0.55 -7.92
N ALA A 201 16.67 -0.08 -6.75
CA ALA A 201 16.88 0.62 -5.49
C ALA A 201 18.22 1.39 -5.47
N GLN A 202 19.29 0.81 -6.05
CA GLN A 202 20.60 1.46 -6.16
C GLN A 202 20.55 2.67 -7.11
N MET A 203 19.81 2.59 -8.22
CA MET A 203 19.58 3.74 -9.11
C MET A 203 18.88 4.91 -8.39
N LEU A 204 18.08 4.62 -7.37
CA LEU A 204 17.43 5.62 -6.54
C LEU A 204 18.29 6.09 -5.35
N GLY A 205 19.55 5.67 -5.29
CA GLY A 205 20.53 6.12 -4.28
C GLY A 205 20.55 5.30 -2.99
N PHE A 206 19.89 4.16 -2.94
CA PHE A 206 19.92 3.22 -1.82
C PHE A 206 21.04 2.18 -2.00
N LYS A 207 21.29 1.36 -1.00
CA LYS A 207 22.42 0.43 -0.99
C LYS A 207 21.95 -1.03 -0.96
N LYS A 208 22.68 -1.92 -1.61
CA LYS A 208 22.56 -3.36 -1.39
C LYS A 208 23.18 -3.70 -0.04
N TYR A 209 22.53 -4.58 0.74
CA TYR A 209 23.13 -5.04 2.00
C TYR A 209 24.32 -5.97 1.72
N GLU A 210 25.39 -5.76 2.46
CA GLU A 210 26.56 -6.62 2.49
C GLU A 210 26.81 -7.15 3.90
N LYS A 211 27.16 -8.42 4.00
CA LYS A 211 27.35 -9.09 5.29
C LYS A 211 28.43 -8.36 6.12
N GLY A 212 28.10 -8.11 7.39
CA GLY A 212 29.00 -7.44 8.34
C GLY A 212 28.67 -5.97 8.58
N ILE A 213 27.75 -5.38 7.81
CA ILE A 213 27.24 -4.04 8.10
C ILE A 213 26.37 -4.12 9.35
N LEU A 214 26.64 -3.27 10.33
CA LEU A 214 25.83 -3.15 11.55
C LEU A 214 24.54 -2.40 11.25
N ILE A 215 23.40 -3.01 11.56
CA ILE A 215 22.06 -2.49 11.33
C ILE A 215 21.42 -2.09 12.67
N ASP A 216 20.91 -0.88 12.74
CA ASP A 216 20.21 -0.34 13.92
C ASP A 216 18.76 -0.77 13.96
N CYS A 217 18.07 -0.66 12.83
CA CYS A 217 16.66 -1.00 12.70
C CYS A 217 16.39 -1.78 11.41
N ALA A 218 15.39 -2.67 11.40
CA ALA A 218 15.00 -3.40 10.21
C ALA A 218 13.49 -3.38 9.98
N LEU A 219 13.10 -3.35 8.70
CA LEU A 219 11.73 -3.58 8.23
C LEU A 219 11.68 -4.89 7.47
N GLU A 220 10.89 -5.85 7.95
CA GLU A 220 10.53 -7.05 7.21
C GLU A 220 9.29 -6.75 6.36
N GLY A 221 9.47 -6.64 5.04
CA GLY A 221 8.42 -6.23 4.11
C GLY A 221 7.94 -7.32 3.15
N THR A 222 8.36 -8.58 3.34
CA THR A 222 8.13 -9.65 2.36
C THR A 222 7.14 -10.72 2.82
N GLY A 223 7.10 -11.04 4.13
CA GLY A 223 6.32 -12.13 4.70
C GLY A 223 6.91 -13.52 4.47
N TYR A 224 8.23 -13.62 4.28
CA TYR A 224 8.94 -14.91 4.16
C TYR A 224 9.85 -15.18 5.35
N SER A 225 9.91 -16.44 5.78
CA SER A 225 10.70 -16.88 6.95
C SER A 225 12.18 -16.54 6.84
N ASP A 226 12.78 -16.66 5.65
CA ASP A 226 14.19 -16.36 5.43
C ASP A 226 14.49 -14.86 5.52
N ALA A 227 13.59 -14.04 5.02
CA ALA A 227 13.67 -12.59 5.10
C ALA A 227 13.55 -12.12 6.56
N LEU A 228 12.61 -12.69 7.31
CA LEU A 228 12.44 -12.46 8.73
C LEU A 228 13.70 -12.87 9.50
N SER A 229 14.25 -14.05 9.21
CA SER A 229 15.49 -14.55 9.82
C SER A 229 16.67 -13.61 9.57
N SER A 230 16.78 -13.09 8.37
CA SER A 230 17.81 -12.09 8.00
C SER A 230 17.67 -10.80 8.81
N CYS A 231 16.45 -10.27 8.99
CA CYS A 231 16.22 -9.10 9.84
C CYS A 231 16.70 -9.34 11.28
N LEU A 232 16.39 -10.51 11.85
CA LEU A 232 16.80 -10.89 13.21
C LEU A 232 18.31 -11.09 13.34
N GLU A 233 18.96 -11.61 12.30
CA GLU A 233 20.43 -11.81 12.27
C GLU A 233 21.21 -10.50 12.14
N TYR A 234 20.77 -9.57 11.27
CA TYR A 234 21.55 -8.40 10.90
C TYR A 234 21.44 -7.26 11.90
N VAL A 235 20.34 -7.16 12.60
CA VAL A 235 20.12 -6.08 13.59
C VAL A 235 21.02 -6.28 14.81
N LYS A 236 21.67 -5.20 15.25
CA LYS A 236 22.56 -5.16 16.43
C LYS A 236 21.79 -5.42 17.74
N PRO A 237 22.48 -5.70 18.86
CA PRO A 237 21.83 -5.75 20.17
C PRO A 237 21.05 -4.46 20.49
N HIS A 238 19.88 -4.64 21.12
CA HIS A 238 18.90 -3.59 21.44
C HIS A 238 18.27 -2.88 20.23
N GLY A 239 18.50 -3.39 19.00
CA GLY A 239 17.93 -2.83 17.80
C GLY A 239 16.42 -3.12 17.66
N LYS A 240 15.81 -2.50 16.66
CA LYS A 240 14.35 -2.50 16.47
C LYS A 240 13.98 -3.17 15.15
N ILE A 241 12.89 -3.93 15.15
CA ILE A 241 12.38 -4.59 13.95
C ILE A 241 10.88 -4.40 13.86
N VAL A 242 10.40 -4.05 12.67
CA VAL A 242 8.97 -4.01 12.34
C VAL A 242 8.65 -5.08 11.32
N PHE A 243 7.62 -5.90 11.62
CA PHE A 243 7.06 -6.88 10.71
C PHE A 243 5.86 -6.28 9.99
N MET A 244 5.96 -6.21 8.67
CA MET A 244 4.93 -5.67 7.79
C MET A 244 4.50 -6.66 6.72
N GLY A 245 5.42 -7.54 6.29
CA GLY A 245 5.16 -8.49 5.22
C GLY A 245 3.99 -9.42 5.55
N ASN A 246 2.98 -9.48 4.67
CA ASN A 246 1.84 -10.37 4.87
C ASN A 246 2.22 -11.80 4.46
N PRO A 247 2.24 -12.76 5.40
CA PRO A 247 2.69 -14.13 5.12
C PRO A 247 1.85 -14.82 4.04
N ALA A 248 2.52 -15.42 3.07
CA ALA A 248 1.88 -16.27 2.07
C ALA A 248 1.74 -17.72 2.56
N GLU A 249 2.58 -18.13 3.51
CA GLU A 249 2.65 -19.46 4.09
C GLU A 249 3.03 -19.40 5.58
N GLU A 250 3.20 -20.54 6.23
CA GLU A 250 3.58 -20.63 7.62
C GLU A 250 4.95 -19.98 7.89
N MET A 251 5.01 -19.07 8.87
CA MET A 251 6.27 -18.44 9.28
C MET A 251 7.02 -19.33 10.27
N ARG A 252 8.28 -19.65 9.93
CA ARG A 252 9.12 -20.56 10.71
C ARG A 252 10.40 -19.87 11.14
N LEU A 253 10.77 -20.08 12.40
CA LEU A 253 12.05 -19.65 12.96
C LEU A 253 12.83 -20.87 13.45
N SER A 254 14.11 -20.96 13.06
CA SER A 254 15.03 -21.91 13.69
C SER A 254 15.30 -21.52 15.15
N GLN A 255 15.71 -22.49 15.97
CA GLN A 255 16.14 -22.21 17.33
C GLN A 255 17.26 -21.15 17.38
N ASN A 256 18.21 -21.23 16.46
CA ASN A 256 19.29 -20.23 16.38
C ASN A 256 18.78 -18.84 16.06
N THR A 257 17.85 -18.72 15.12
CA THR A 257 17.21 -17.44 14.76
C THR A 257 16.42 -16.87 15.96
N TYR A 258 15.69 -17.73 16.67
CA TYR A 258 14.97 -17.31 17.88
C TYR A 258 15.92 -16.80 18.98
N TRP A 259 17.12 -17.41 19.14
CA TRP A 259 18.10 -16.92 20.09
C TRP A 259 18.63 -15.52 19.77
N HIS A 260 18.60 -15.06 18.53
CA HIS A 260 18.93 -13.65 18.24
C HIS A 260 17.98 -12.69 18.95
N ILE A 261 16.69 -13.02 19.00
CA ILE A 261 15.71 -12.20 19.72
C ILE A 261 16.11 -12.04 21.19
N LEU A 262 16.37 -13.18 21.86
CA LEU A 262 16.68 -13.21 23.29
C LEU A 262 18.03 -12.58 23.61
N ARG A 263 19.10 -13.03 22.92
CA ARG A 263 20.48 -12.64 23.23
C ARG A 263 20.81 -11.21 22.83
N LYS A 264 20.10 -10.67 21.85
CA LYS A 264 20.25 -9.27 21.43
C LYS A 264 19.23 -8.34 22.10
N GLU A 265 18.29 -8.86 22.88
CA GLU A 265 17.20 -8.09 23.51
C GLU A 265 16.49 -7.19 22.48
N LEU A 266 16.10 -7.78 21.33
CA LEU A 266 15.52 -7.05 20.22
C LEU A 266 14.12 -6.51 20.55
N LYS A 267 13.82 -5.30 20.11
CA LYS A 267 12.49 -4.72 20.15
C LYS A 267 11.74 -5.05 18.86
N ILE A 268 10.70 -5.86 18.94
CA ILE A 268 9.93 -6.32 17.78
C ILE A 268 8.51 -5.81 17.88
N SER A 269 8.00 -5.26 16.79
CA SER A 269 6.60 -4.85 16.66
C SER A 269 6.02 -5.23 15.30
N GLY A 270 4.70 -5.41 15.25
CA GLY A 270 3.95 -5.55 14.02
C GLY A 270 3.37 -4.22 13.55
N THR A 271 3.03 -4.15 12.28
CA THR A 271 2.28 -3.03 11.70
C THR A 271 1.15 -3.55 10.82
N TRP A 272 0.05 -2.79 10.73
CA TRP A 272 -1.09 -3.14 9.89
C TRP A 272 -1.75 -1.88 9.35
N ASN A 273 -1.97 -1.81 8.02
CA ASN A 273 -2.52 -0.63 7.35
C ASN A 273 -1.78 0.68 7.72
N SER A 274 -2.54 1.76 7.97
CA SER A 274 -2.04 3.09 8.31
C SER A 274 -3.00 3.82 9.24
N SER A 275 -2.52 4.83 9.95
CA SER A 275 -3.36 5.69 10.80
C SER A 275 -4.12 6.72 9.99
N TYR A 276 -5.40 6.90 10.35
CA TYR A 276 -6.32 7.86 9.73
C TYR A 276 -7.28 8.41 10.78
N ASN A 277 -6.77 9.22 11.68
CA ASN A 277 -7.56 9.85 12.75
C ASN A 277 -7.13 11.30 12.96
N ASP A 278 -7.77 12.01 13.89
CA ASP A 278 -7.50 13.44 14.13
C ASP A 278 -6.14 13.69 14.81
N PHE A 279 -5.57 12.70 15.49
CA PHE A 279 -4.30 12.81 16.21
C PHE A 279 -3.12 12.39 15.35
N GLU A 280 -3.30 11.33 14.56
CA GLU A 280 -2.29 10.78 13.67
C GLU A 280 -2.92 10.43 12.32
N ASN A 281 -2.45 11.07 11.25
CA ASN A 281 -2.97 10.87 9.92
C ASN A 281 -1.84 10.69 8.91
N ASP A 282 -1.48 9.41 8.67
CA ASP A 282 -0.43 9.05 7.72
C ASP A 282 -0.73 9.54 6.31
N TRP A 283 -2.02 9.62 5.94
CA TRP A 283 -2.46 10.04 4.61
C TRP A 283 -2.22 11.53 4.35
N LYS A 284 -2.57 12.40 5.33
CA LYS A 284 -2.31 13.84 5.23
C LYS A 284 -0.81 14.11 5.13
N GLU A 285 -0.01 13.43 5.97
CA GLU A 285 1.44 13.58 5.96
C GLU A 285 2.06 13.04 4.65
N SER A 286 1.53 11.96 4.11
CA SER A 286 1.98 11.39 2.83
C SER A 286 1.70 12.33 1.67
N LEU A 287 0.48 12.85 1.55
CA LEU A 287 0.12 13.83 0.53
C LEU A 287 0.99 15.08 0.62
N LYS A 288 1.22 15.59 1.83
CA LYS A 288 2.10 16.74 2.07
C LYS A 288 3.54 16.45 1.65
N ALA A 289 4.11 15.32 2.07
CA ALA A 289 5.49 14.97 1.74
C ALA A 289 5.70 14.75 0.23
N MET A 290 4.71 14.17 -0.45
CA MET A 290 4.74 14.02 -1.92
C MET A 290 4.61 15.37 -2.62
N ALA A 291 3.69 16.23 -2.20
CA ALA A 291 3.52 17.58 -2.77
C ALA A 291 4.77 18.46 -2.57
N GLU A 292 5.45 18.32 -1.43
CA GLU A 292 6.73 18.98 -1.13
C GLU A 292 7.95 18.29 -1.79
N LYS A 293 7.73 17.23 -2.58
CA LYS A 293 8.78 16.43 -3.26
C LYS A 293 9.80 15.79 -2.31
N LYS A 294 9.46 15.62 -1.03
CA LYS A 294 10.26 14.90 -0.04
C LYS A 294 10.15 13.39 -0.23
N ILE A 295 9.00 12.93 -0.67
CA ILE A 295 8.76 11.56 -1.13
C ILE A 295 8.45 11.61 -2.62
N ASN A 296 9.24 10.91 -3.42
CA ASN A 296 9.08 10.86 -4.87
C ASN A 296 8.64 9.47 -5.32
N VAL A 297 7.39 9.36 -5.74
CA VAL A 297 6.79 8.11 -6.21
C VAL A 297 6.79 7.94 -7.73
N LYS A 298 7.05 9.01 -8.50
CA LYS A 298 7.02 8.97 -9.97
C LYS A 298 7.91 7.88 -10.57
N PRO A 299 9.17 7.70 -10.15
CA PRO A 299 10.02 6.64 -10.70
C PRO A 299 9.51 5.23 -10.41
N LEU A 300 8.66 5.07 -9.37
CA LEU A 300 8.15 3.77 -8.96
C LEU A 300 7.05 3.26 -9.91
N VAL A 301 6.31 4.16 -10.56
CA VAL A 301 5.30 3.81 -11.56
C VAL A 301 6.00 3.41 -12.85
N THR A 302 6.33 2.12 -12.96
CA THR A 302 7.12 1.59 -14.08
C THR A 302 6.29 1.02 -15.22
N LYS A 303 5.02 0.73 -14.94
CA LYS A 303 4.07 0.17 -15.93
C LYS A 303 2.69 0.80 -15.76
N ARG A 304 2.01 1.03 -16.89
CA ARG A 304 0.65 1.56 -16.96
C ARG A 304 -0.15 0.78 -17.98
N PHE A 305 -1.35 0.37 -17.60
CA PHE A 305 -2.28 -0.32 -18.48
C PHE A 305 -3.65 0.37 -18.42
N PRO A 306 -4.41 0.40 -19.54
CA PRO A 306 -5.82 0.78 -19.45
C PRO A 306 -6.60 -0.28 -18.65
N LEU A 307 -7.67 0.12 -17.98
CA LEU A 307 -8.50 -0.79 -17.20
C LEU A 307 -8.99 -2.00 -18.02
N SER A 308 -9.24 -1.80 -19.32
CA SER A 308 -9.64 -2.88 -20.25
C SER A 308 -8.60 -4.00 -20.41
N GLN A 309 -7.33 -3.72 -20.10
CA GLN A 309 -6.22 -4.68 -20.12
C GLN A 309 -5.82 -5.14 -18.70
N CYS A 310 -6.75 -5.09 -17.76
CA CYS A 310 -6.44 -5.51 -16.38
C CYS A 310 -5.90 -6.94 -16.31
N ASN A 311 -6.45 -7.88 -17.07
CA ASN A 311 -5.95 -9.26 -17.10
C ASN A 311 -4.49 -9.35 -17.55
N ASP A 312 -4.08 -8.61 -18.59
CA ASP A 312 -2.68 -8.59 -19.07
C ASP A 312 -1.75 -8.06 -17.98
N ALA A 313 -2.16 -7.00 -17.27
CA ALA A 313 -1.41 -6.44 -16.15
C ALA A 313 -1.24 -7.45 -15.01
N PHE A 314 -2.32 -8.14 -14.62
CA PHE A 314 -2.29 -9.15 -13.57
C PHE A 314 -1.44 -10.37 -13.95
N GLU A 315 -1.54 -10.86 -15.19
CA GLU A 315 -0.73 -11.97 -15.69
C GLU A 315 0.76 -11.61 -15.77
N MET A 316 1.09 -10.41 -16.27
CA MET A 316 2.47 -9.90 -16.29
C MET A 316 3.06 -9.89 -14.88
N MET A 317 2.32 -9.37 -13.88
CA MET A 317 2.77 -9.30 -12.50
C MET A 317 2.89 -10.70 -11.85
N LYS A 318 1.93 -11.60 -12.08
CA LYS A 318 1.94 -12.98 -11.56
C LYS A 318 3.17 -13.76 -12.08
N ASN A 319 3.37 -13.68 -13.39
CA ASN A 319 4.42 -14.48 -14.07
C ASN A 319 5.78 -13.77 -14.06
N LYS A 320 5.87 -12.50 -13.59
CA LYS A 320 7.09 -11.68 -13.54
C LYS A 320 7.84 -11.65 -14.89
N THR A 321 7.07 -11.60 -15.99
CA THR A 321 7.61 -11.68 -17.37
C THR A 321 8.48 -10.47 -17.71
N GLU A 322 8.21 -9.32 -17.07
CA GLU A 322 8.97 -8.10 -17.22
C GLU A 322 9.33 -7.52 -15.86
N PHE A 323 10.32 -6.63 -15.83
CA PHE A 323 10.57 -5.85 -14.62
C PHE A 323 9.42 -4.86 -14.38
N TYR A 324 8.96 -4.83 -13.14
CA TYR A 324 8.05 -3.79 -12.64
C TYR A 324 8.35 -3.47 -11.16
N ASN A 325 8.09 -2.22 -10.78
CA ASN A 325 8.02 -1.84 -9.38
C ASN A 325 6.55 -1.59 -9.00
N LYS A 326 5.92 -0.51 -9.51
CA LYS A 326 4.48 -0.28 -9.36
C LYS A 326 3.79 -0.32 -10.72
N VAL A 327 2.63 -0.98 -10.75
CA VAL A 327 1.74 -1.04 -11.90
C VAL A 327 0.49 -0.22 -11.59
N ILE A 328 0.10 0.65 -12.52
CA ILE A 328 -1.11 1.48 -12.43
C ILE A 328 -2.07 1.08 -13.55
N LEU A 329 -3.33 0.91 -13.20
CA LEU A 329 -4.44 0.91 -14.14
C LEU A 329 -4.99 2.33 -14.26
N TYR A 330 -5.03 2.88 -15.47
CA TYR A 330 -5.71 4.14 -15.74
C TYR A 330 -7.09 3.87 -16.35
N MET A 331 -8.06 4.72 -15.98
CA MET A 331 -9.41 4.62 -16.51
C MET A 331 -9.43 5.33 -17.85
N ASN A 332 -10.07 4.70 -18.85
CA ASN A 332 -10.18 5.27 -20.18
C ASN A 332 -10.86 6.64 -20.10
N GLU A 333 -10.30 7.63 -20.77
CA GLU A 333 -11.02 8.87 -21.06
C GLU A 333 -12.10 8.51 -22.07
N GLU A 334 -13.31 9.02 -21.86
CA GLU A 334 -14.36 8.93 -22.86
C GLU A 334 -13.90 9.70 -24.10
N GLU A 335 -13.96 9.05 -25.27
CA GLU A 335 -13.82 9.70 -26.55
C GLU A 335 -14.91 10.75 -26.79
#